data_cb02fece5fccab300d5a36d29de14f20
#
_entry.id   cb02fece5fccab300d5a36d29de14f20
#
_cell.length_a   1.000
_cell.length_b   1.000
_cell.length_c   1.000
_cell.angle_alpha   90.00
_cell.angle_beta   90.00
_cell.angle_gamma   90.00
#
_symmetry.space_group_name_H-M   'P 1'
#
loop_
_entity.id
_entity.type
_entity.pdbx_description
1 polymer ?
#
loop_
_entity_poly.entity_id
_entity_poly.type
_entity_poly.pdbx_seq_one_letter_code
_entity_poly.pdbx_strand_id
1 'polypeptide(L)'
;MCVPYGKILSDEIVPNTVTKSLRVEKCYQADASSFEVVEYPGYSPLKNQIRTLKSFRRPVILVDDLLHKGYRIAKLDRLLKEEALSTQRLIVAVMSGYGRDLMLVQGRQVDCEYFIPNLHYWVTESLLYPFLGGDSLGENKPSEKMLRSINLILPYLYPFYLTDATDGGIRDLSRTALKNAYDILRVLEREHQKEFNIALTLGRLGEALVAPRVPDRGERMKYDPTLAASLYLKDDIAQLERIYRKEGQRYYDL
;
A
#
# COMPACT_ATOMS: atom_id res chain seq x y z
N MET A 1 0.74 10.62 24.31
CA MET A 1 -0.40 10.07 23.55
C MET A 1 0.12 9.11 22.50
N CYS A 2 -0.63 8.08 22.20
CA CYS A 2 -0.31 7.10 21.17
C CYS A 2 -0.79 7.61 19.80
N VAL A 3 0.11 7.60 18.82
CA VAL A 3 -0.18 8.08 17.47
C VAL A 3 0.23 7.01 16.47
N PRO A 4 -0.69 6.09 16.18
CA PRO A 4 -0.51 5.17 15.10
C PRO A 4 -0.49 5.89 13.75
N TYR A 5 0.37 5.42 12.83
CA TYR A 5 0.39 5.92 11.46
C TYR A 5 0.67 4.75 10.49
N GLY A 6 0.07 4.79 9.32
CA GLY A 6 0.14 3.69 8.36
C GLY A 6 -1.14 2.87 8.29
N LYS A 7 -1.03 1.61 7.84
CA LYS A 7 -2.20 0.77 7.55
C LYS A 7 -2.76 -0.02 8.74
N ILE A 8 -2.04 -0.10 9.84
CA ILE A 8 -2.48 -0.87 11.02
C ILE A 8 -3.18 0.07 11.98
N LEU A 9 -4.54 0.24 11.91
CA LEU A 9 -5.04 1.04 12.99
C LEU A 9 -6.53 1.08 13.21
N SER A 10 -6.93 0.59 14.36
CA SER A 10 -8.13 1.04 15.04
C SER A 10 -7.77 2.10 16.08
N ASP A 11 -8.66 3.05 16.33
CA ASP A 11 -8.46 4.08 17.36
C ASP A 11 -8.55 3.54 18.81
N GLU A 12 -8.71 2.23 19.00
CA GLU A 12 -8.98 1.55 20.28
C GLU A 12 -7.80 0.79 20.89
N ILE A 13 -6.59 0.92 20.32
CA ILE A 13 -5.51 -0.05 20.54
C ILE A 13 -4.85 0.00 21.91
N VAL A 14 -4.87 1.11 22.62
CA VAL A 14 -4.13 1.21 23.88
C VAL A 14 -5.05 1.61 25.03
N PRO A 15 -5.36 0.68 25.96
CA PRO A 15 -6.14 0.99 27.15
C PRO A 15 -5.52 2.14 27.97
N ASN A 16 -6.34 3.01 28.50
CA ASN A 16 -5.93 4.14 29.35
C ASN A 16 -5.00 5.17 28.69
N THR A 17 -4.90 5.16 27.36
CA THR A 17 -4.06 6.11 26.61
C THR A 17 -4.90 6.85 25.57
N VAL A 18 -4.68 8.16 25.46
CA VAL A 18 -5.29 8.91 24.35
C VAL A 18 -4.63 8.44 23.06
N THR A 19 -5.42 7.82 22.20
CA THR A 19 -4.99 7.36 20.88
C THR A 19 -5.61 8.24 19.80
N LYS A 20 -4.80 8.72 18.89
CA LYS A 20 -5.24 9.48 17.72
C LYS A 20 -4.41 9.12 16.50
N SER A 21 -5.01 8.42 15.56
CA SER A 21 -4.32 7.99 14.34
C SER A 21 -4.03 9.15 13.39
N LEU A 22 -2.85 9.11 12.78
CA LEU A 22 -2.57 9.87 11.56
C LEU A 22 -3.01 9.02 10.36
N ARG A 23 -3.97 9.52 9.62
CA ARG A 23 -4.48 8.89 8.40
C ARG A 23 -3.59 9.29 7.24
N VAL A 24 -2.55 8.49 7.04
CA VAL A 24 -1.51 8.75 6.03
C VAL A 24 -1.36 7.58 5.08
N GLU A 25 -0.95 7.90 3.88
CA GLU A 25 -0.66 6.94 2.83
C GLU A 25 0.65 7.30 2.13
N LYS A 26 1.29 6.30 1.54
CA LYS A 26 2.38 6.52 0.60
C LYS A 26 1.80 6.76 -0.78
N CYS A 27 2.16 7.87 -1.38
CA CYS A 27 1.80 8.20 -2.74
C CYS A 27 3.05 8.13 -3.62
N TYR A 28 3.16 7.09 -4.43
CA TYR A 28 4.31 6.87 -5.28
C TYR A 28 4.27 7.76 -6.51
N GLN A 29 5.46 8.16 -7.00
CA GLN A 29 5.59 8.77 -8.31
C GLN A 29 5.21 7.77 -9.41
N ALA A 30 4.85 8.27 -10.58
CA ALA A 30 4.40 7.41 -11.69
C ALA A 30 5.41 6.35 -12.11
N ASP A 31 6.71 6.63 -11.96
CA ASP A 31 7.82 5.71 -12.24
C ASP A 31 8.16 4.77 -11.05
N ALA A 32 7.45 4.90 -9.92
CA ALA A 32 7.68 4.16 -8.68
C ALA A 32 9.07 4.36 -8.05
N SER A 33 9.85 5.36 -8.48
CA SER A 33 11.21 5.62 -7.97
C SER A 33 11.22 6.23 -6.57
N SER A 34 10.18 6.97 -6.22
CA SER A 34 10.03 7.62 -4.92
C SER A 34 8.57 7.71 -4.50
N PHE A 35 8.33 8.12 -3.26
CA PHE A 35 6.98 8.36 -2.74
C PHE A 35 6.94 9.59 -1.85
N GLU A 36 5.77 10.18 -1.71
CA GLU A 36 5.47 11.15 -0.67
C GLU A 36 4.53 10.54 0.38
N VAL A 37 4.56 11.09 1.60
CA VAL A 37 3.59 10.77 2.65
C VAL A 37 2.49 11.82 2.59
N VAL A 38 1.29 11.40 2.26
CA VAL A 38 0.12 12.25 2.09
C VAL A 38 -1.01 11.80 3.01
N GLU A 39 -2.06 12.59 3.13
CA GLU A 39 -3.28 12.15 3.80
C GLU A 39 -3.97 11.03 3.03
N TYR A 40 -4.60 10.14 3.77
CA TYR A 40 -5.47 9.13 3.19
C TYR A 40 -6.70 9.80 2.56
N PRO A 41 -7.20 9.33 1.39
CA PRO A 41 -8.36 9.90 0.72
C PRO A 41 -9.56 10.07 1.65
N GLY A 42 -10.24 11.21 1.53
CA GLY A 42 -11.38 11.54 2.37
C GLY A 42 -11.03 12.08 3.76
N TYR A 43 -9.76 12.12 4.15
CA TYR A 43 -9.32 12.72 5.40
C TYR A 43 -8.80 14.14 5.22
N SER A 44 -8.77 14.89 6.32
CA SER A 44 -8.23 16.27 6.30
C SER A 44 -6.74 16.28 5.95
N PRO A 45 -6.23 17.38 5.34
CA PRO A 45 -4.83 17.52 5.01
C PRO A 45 -3.91 17.14 6.16
N LEU A 46 -2.82 16.44 5.90
CA LEU A 46 -1.93 15.88 6.91
C LEU A 46 -1.42 16.95 7.90
N LYS A 47 -1.16 18.16 7.41
CA LYS A 47 -0.80 19.31 8.25
C LYS A 47 -1.88 19.62 9.30
N ASN A 48 -3.16 19.55 8.94
CA ASN A 48 -4.26 19.79 9.87
C ASN A 48 -4.40 18.66 10.88
N GLN A 49 -4.18 17.41 10.46
CA GLN A 49 -4.15 16.27 11.37
C GLN A 49 -3.04 16.44 12.42
N ILE A 50 -1.83 16.85 12.02
CA ILE A 50 -0.69 17.10 12.93
C ILE A 50 -0.99 18.26 13.89
N ARG A 51 -1.61 19.34 13.41
CA ARG A 51 -2.05 20.44 14.28
C ARG A 51 -3.08 19.99 15.32
N THR A 52 -3.97 19.09 14.94
CA THR A 52 -4.89 18.46 15.89
C THR A 52 -4.15 17.68 16.96
N LEU A 53 -3.12 16.90 16.60
CA LEU A 53 -2.28 16.21 17.60
C LEU A 53 -1.60 17.18 18.54
N LYS A 54 -1.06 18.28 18.02
CA LYS A 54 -0.41 19.32 18.81
C LYS A 54 -1.36 19.97 19.84
N SER A 55 -2.65 20.12 19.50
CA SER A 55 -3.62 20.73 20.41
C SER A 55 -3.85 19.96 21.72
N PHE A 56 -3.54 18.66 21.73
CA PHE A 56 -3.61 17.84 22.95
C PHE A 56 -2.50 18.17 23.97
N ARG A 57 -1.44 18.87 23.57
CA ARG A 57 -0.29 19.25 24.43
C ARG A 57 0.30 18.07 25.20
N ARG A 58 0.38 16.89 24.59
CA ARG A 58 0.91 15.67 25.20
C ARG A 58 2.12 15.16 24.41
N PRO A 59 3.09 14.52 25.08
CA PRO A 59 4.17 13.82 24.40
C PRO A 59 3.60 12.77 23.43
N VAL A 60 4.19 12.69 22.24
CA VAL A 60 3.74 11.77 21.18
C VAL A 60 4.62 10.52 21.16
N ILE A 61 3.97 9.38 21.15
CA ILE A 61 4.56 8.07 20.85
C ILE A 61 4.02 7.65 19.49
N LEU A 62 4.89 7.53 18.51
CA LEU A 62 4.52 7.02 17.20
C LEU A 62 4.44 5.50 17.22
N VAL A 63 3.46 4.93 16.54
CA VAL A 63 3.31 3.47 16.39
C VAL A 63 3.22 3.12 14.92
N ASP A 64 4.03 2.13 14.48
CA ASP A 64 4.10 1.68 13.10
C ASP A 64 4.20 0.14 13.02
N ASP A 65 3.97 -0.39 11.83
CA ASP A 65 4.10 -1.83 11.54
C ASP A 65 5.57 -2.23 11.35
N LEU A 66 6.33 -1.46 10.58
CA LEU A 66 7.67 -1.82 10.16
C LEU A 66 8.63 -0.63 10.19
N LEU A 67 9.79 -0.84 10.80
CA LEU A 67 10.97 0.01 10.66
C LEU A 67 12.10 -0.74 9.97
N HIS A 68 12.33 -0.41 8.68
CA HIS A 68 13.44 -0.96 7.91
C HIS A 68 14.40 0.13 7.46
N LYS A 69 14.20 0.74 6.28
CA LYS A 69 15.07 1.82 5.77
C LYS A 69 14.71 3.21 6.31
N GLY A 70 13.65 3.32 7.07
CA GLY A 70 13.25 4.58 7.73
C GLY A 70 12.72 5.69 6.82
N TYR A 71 12.51 5.44 5.53
CA TYR A 71 12.08 6.49 4.60
C TYR A 71 10.73 7.12 4.97
N ARG A 72 9.77 6.31 5.43
CA ARG A 72 8.45 6.79 5.84
C ARG A 72 8.56 7.69 7.07
N ILE A 73 9.29 7.24 8.09
CA ILE A 73 9.46 8.02 9.32
C ILE A 73 10.24 9.31 9.07
N ALA A 74 11.26 9.29 8.21
CA ALA A 74 12.03 10.50 7.87
C ALA A 74 11.16 11.58 7.21
N LYS A 75 10.25 11.18 6.30
CA LYS A 75 9.31 12.12 5.66
C LYS A 75 8.28 12.65 6.67
N LEU A 76 7.76 11.78 7.54
CA LEU A 76 6.83 12.19 8.60
C LEU A 76 7.50 13.12 9.62
N ASP A 77 8.73 12.84 10.03
CA ASP A 77 9.48 13.68 10.98
C ASP A 77 9.67 15.11 10.48
N ARG A 78 9.87 15.29 9.17
CA ARG A 78 9.95 16.63 8.58
C ARG A 78 8.65 17.40 8.82
N LEU A 79 7.53 16.80 8.54
CA LEU A 79 6.21 17.42 8.73
C LEU A 79 5.89 17.68 10.21
N LEU A 80 6.26 16.76 11.10
CA LEU A 80 6.10 16.94 12.54
C LEU A 80 6.95 18.11 13.07
N LYS A 81 8.20 18.23 12.59
CA LYS A 81 9.10 19.33 12.95
C LYS A 81 8.59 20.68 12.45
N GLU A 82 8.06 20.76 11.23
CA GLU A 82 7.46 21.99 10.68
C GLU A 82 6.32 22.52 11.56
N GLU A 83 5.56 21.64 12.17
CA GLU A 83 4.49 22.02 13.10
C GLU A 83 4.95 22.06 14.57
N ALA A 84 6.26 21.95 14.83
CA ALA A 84 6.84 21.93 16.17
C ALA A 84 6.21 20.87 17.10
N LEU A 85 5.97 19.68 16.57
CA LEU A 85 5.51 18.52 17.32
C LEU A 85 6.67 17.54 17.50
N SER A 86 7.12 17.35 18.74
CA SER A 86 8.19 16.41 19.07
C SER A 86 7.64 15.03 19.35
N THR A 87 8.37 14.01 18.87
CA THR A 87 8.09 12.61 19.18
C THR A 87 9.04 12.13 20.28
N GLN A 88 8.50 11.50 21.31
CA GLN A 88 9.27 10.98 22.42
C GLN A 88 9.87 9.61 22.11
N ARG A 89 9.08 8.74 21.46
CA ARG A 89 9.41 7.35 21.22
C ARG A 89 8.73 6.84 19.94
N LEU A 90 9.34 5.84 19.35
CA LEU A 90 8.77 5.05 18.26
C LEU A 90 8.56 3.63 18.75
N ILE A 91 7.40 3.04 18.49
CA ILE A 91 7.08 1.63 18.73
C ILE A 91 6.74 1.00 17.39
N VAL A 92 7.33 -0.13 17.06
CA VAL A 92 7.08 -0.84 15.82
C VAL A 92 6.84 -2.33 16.05
N ALA A 93 6.02 -2.95 15.23
CA ALA A 93 5.83 -4.40 15.31
C ALA A 93 7.11 -5.13 14.88
N VAL A 94 7.71 -4.73 13.77
CA VAL A 94 8.93 -5.36 13.22
C VAL A 94 10.01 -4.30 13.01
N MET A 95 11.23 -4.62 13.43
CA MET A 95 12.40 -3.77 13.20
C MET A 95 13.53 -4.59 12.57
N SER A 96 14.13 -4.07 11.50
CA SER A 96 15.33 -4.65 10.91
C SER A 96 16.61 -4.13 11.54
N GLY A 97 17.75 -4.79 11.24
CA GLY A 97 19.07 -4.28 11.61
C GLY A 97 19.32 -2.87 11.09
N TYR A 98 18.97 -2.60 9.83
CA TYR A 98 19.03 -1.24 9.26
C TYR A 98 18.20 -0.23 10.05
N GLY A 99 16.97 -0.61 10.41
CA GLY A 99 16.07 0.26 11.18
C GLY A 99 16.66 0.59 12.55
N ARG A 100 17.22 -0.41 13.25
CA ARG A 100 17.88 -0.22 14.53
C ARG A 100 19.08 0.73 14.42
N ASP A 101 19.96 0.49 13.47
CA ASP A 101 21.19 1.28 13.31
C ASP A 101 20.84 2.73 12.94
N LEU A 102 19.82 2.96 12.12
CA LEU A 102 19.30 4.28 11.83
C LEU A 102 18.84 5.01 13.09
N MET A 103 18.08 4.35 13.96
CA MET A 103 17.57 4.94 15.19
C MET A 103 18.69 5.25 16.18
N LEU A 104 19.70 4.37 16.28
CA LEU A 104 20.90 4.61 17.09
C LEU A 104 21.65 5.87 16.63
N VAL A 105 21.90 6.01 15.32
CA VAL A 105 22.55 7.20 14.74
C VAL A 105 21.76 8.48 15.01
N GLN A 106 20.44 8.40 15.00
CA GLN A 106 19.56 9.54 15.28
C GLN A 106 19.37 9.83 16.78
N GLY A 107 19.92 8.99 17.66
CA GLY A 107 19.71 9.11 19.11
C GLY A 107 18.24 8.91 19.52
N ARG A 108 17.47 8.17 18.75
CA ARG A 108 16.04 8.01 18.93
C ARG A 108 15.72 6.70 19.63
N GLN A 109 14.85 6.77 20.64
CA GLN A 109 14.36 5.58 21.31
C GLN A 109 13.32 4.86 20.43
N VAL A 110 13.55 3.55 20.22
CA VAL A 110 12.64 2.67 19.50
C VAL A 110 12.49 1.36 20.27
N ASP A 111 11.24 0.90 20.36
CA ASP A 111 10.90 -0.43 20.86
C ASP A 111 10.28 -1.22 19.71
N CYS A 112 10.55 -2.53 19.67
CA CYS A 112 9.95 -3.42 18.69
C CYS A 112 9.53 -4.75 19.34
N GLU A 113 8.50 -5.36 18.80
CA GLU A 113 8.08 -6.71 19.20
C GLU A 113 8.99 -7.76 18.56
N TYR A 114 9.26 -7.64 17.26
CA TYR A 114 10.09 -8.57 16.51
C TYR A 114 11.30 -7.85 15.92
N PHE A 115 12.50 -8.30 16.32
CA PHE A 115 13.75 -7.85 15.72
C PHE A 115 14.24 -8.87 14.69
N ILE A 116 14.34 -8.46 13.42
CA ILE A 116 14.83 -9.29 12.31
C ILE A 116 16.08 -8.62 11.72
N PRO A 117 17.29 -9.02 12.17
CA PRO A 117 18.53 -8.36 11.77
C PRO A 117 18.71 -8.25 10.26
N ASN A 118 18.45 -9.32 9.53
CA ASN A 118 18.60 -9.43 8.08
C ASN A 118 17.23 -9.51 7.40
N LEU A 119 16.46 -8.43 7.48
CA LEU A 119 15.21 -8.34 6.75
C LEU A 119 15.49 -8.05 5.27
N HIS A 120 15.28 -9.02 4.40
CA HIS A 120 15.52 -8.90 2.96
C HIS A 120 14.38 -8.21 2.23
N TYR A 121 13.15 -8.55 2.56
CA TYR A 121 11.96 -7.95 1.96
C TYR A 121 10.77 -7.97 2.91
N TRP A 122 9.86 -7.06 2.67
CA TRP A 122 8.57 -6.99 3.33
C TRP A 122 7.50 -6.67 2.31
N VAL A 123 6.49 -7.51 2.25
CA VAL A 123 5.36 -7.33 1.36
C VAL A 123 4.09 -7.34 2.20
N THR A 124 3.32 -6.27 2.14
CA THR A 124 1.99 -6.26 2.73
C THR A 124 1.02 -6.98 1.81
N GLU A 125 0.06 -7.69 2.37
CA GLU A 125 -0.93 -8.46 1.59
C GLU A 125 -1.66 -7.58 0.56
N SER A 126 -1.97 -6.33 0.93
CA SER A 126 -2.62 -5.37 0.04
C SER A 126 -1.81 -5.06 -1.24
N LEU A 127 -0.49 -5.26 -1.25
CA LEU A 127 0.34 -5.07 -2.44
C LEU A 127 0.24 -6.23 -3.43
N LEU A 128 -0.38 -7.35 -3.03
CA LEU A 128 -0.55 -8.54 -3.85
C LEU A 128 -1.94 -8.61 -4.50
N TYR A 129 -2.93 -7.93 -3.96
CA TYR A 129 -4.32 -8.07 -4.41
C TYR A 129 -4.80 -6.81 -5.16
N PRO A 130 -4.82 -6.84 -6.50
CA PRO A 130 -5.33 -5.73 -7.31
C PRO A 130 -6.78 -5.39 -6.97
N PHE A 131 -7.12 -4.11 -7.02
CA PHE A 131 -8.41 -3.53 -6.65
C PHE A 131 -8.82 -3.69 -5.17
N LEU A 132 -8.09 -4.47 -4.37
CA LEU A 132 -8.35 -4.69 -2.95
C LEU A 132 -7.32 -4.00 -2.05
N GLY A 133 -6.45 -3.20 -2.63
CA GLY A 133 -5.40 -2.50 -1.90
C GLY A 133 -4.23 -2.10 -2.78
N GLY A 134 -3.06 -1.96 -2.16
CA GLY A 134 -1.85 -1.45 -2.77
C GLY A 134 -1.47 -0.09 -2.19
N ASP A 135 -0.31 0.41 -2.54
CA ASP A 135 0.12 1.77 -2.21
C ASP A 135 -0.23 2.71 -3.38
N SER A 136 -0.78 3.89 -3.08
CA SER A 136 -1.27 4.83 -4.10
C SER A 136 -0.16 5.42 -4.96
N LEU A 137 -0.48 5.68 -6.24
CA LEU A 137 0.35 6.43 -7.16
C LEU A 137 -0.09 7.89 -7.20
N GLY A 138 0.90 8.81 -7.12
CA GLY A 138 0.66 10.23 -7.36
C GLY A 138 0.42 10.52 -8.84
N GLU A 139 -0.68 11.14 -9.14
CA GLU A 139 -0.90 11.79 -10.43
C GLU A 139 -1.02 13.30 -10.24
N ASN A 140 -0.40 14.06 -11.16
CA ASN A 140 -0.42 15.52 -11.14
C ASN A 140 -1.81 16.14 -11.39
N LYS A 141 -2.86 15.33 -11.55
CA LYS A 141 -4.25 15.79 -11.68
C LYS A 141 -5.22 14.78 -11.04
N PRO A 142 -5.81 15.11 -9.91
CA PRO A 142 -6.92 14.33 -9.35
C PRO A 142 -8.19 14.61 -10.14
N SER A 143 -8.31 14.08 -11.35
CA SER A 143 -9.52 14.29 -12.16
C SER A 143 -10.51 13.14 -12.07
N GLU A 144 -10.18 12.05 -11.41
CA GLU A 144 -11.04 10.88 -11.28
C GLU A 144 -11.05 10.38 -9.83
N LYS A 145 -12.21 9.94 -9.38
CA LYS A 145 -12.45 9.47 -8.00
C LYS A 145 -11.63 8.23 -7.59
N MET A 146 -10.96 7.58 -8.53
CA MET A 146 -10.15 6.40 -8.27
C MET A 146 -8.67 6.77 -8.23
N LEU A 147 -8.01 6.43 -7.14
CA LEU A 147 -6.56 6.51 -7.03
C LEU A 147 -5.93 5.28 -7.71
N ARG A 148 -4.82 5.51 -8.42
CA ARG A 148 -4.02 4.41 -8.93
C ARG A 148 -3.13 3.86 -7.84
N SER A 149 -2.92 2.55 -7.84
CA SER A 149 -2.08 1.87 -6.86
C SER A 149 -0.95 1.09 -7.50
N ILE A 150 0.09 0.85 -6.72
CA ILE A 150 1.12 -0.13 -7.04
C ILE A 150 0.73 -1.46 -6.43
N ASN A 151 0.66 -2.50 -7.27
CA ASN A 151 0.59 -3.89 -6.86
C ASN A 151 1.87 -4.60 -7.31
N LEU A 152 2.51 -5.32 -6.38
CA LEU A 152 3.80 -5.98 -6.60
C LEU A 152 3.63 -7.37 -7.24
N ILE A 153 2.84 -7.45 -8.29
CA ILE A 153 2.61 -8.69 -9.05
C ILE A 153 2.56 -8.40 -10.55
N LEU A 154 2.84 -9.42 -11.34
CA LEU A 154 2.62 -9.37 -12.79
C LEU A 154 1.10 -9.38 -13.09
N PRO A 155 0.65 -8.68 -14.13
CA PRO A 155 1.40 -7.89 -15.10
C PRO A 155 1.62 -6.42 -14.73
N TYR A 156 1.28 -5.99 -13.49
CA TYR A 156 1.35 -4.58 -13.08
C TYR A 156 2.76 -4.10 -12.83
N LEU A 157 3.53 -4.87 -12.05
CA LEU A 157 4.91 -4.57 -11.73
C LEU A 157 5.67 -5.88 -11.50
N TYR A 158 6.91 -5.94 -11.98
CA TYR A 158 7.79 -7.03 -11.62
C TYR A 158 8.22 -6.86 -10.16
N PRO A 159 8.04 -7.87 -9.29
CA PRO A 159 8.29 -7.74 -7.86
C PRO A 159 9.79 -7.83 -7.53
N PHE A 160 10.56 -6.79 -7.87
CA PHE A 160 12.01 -6.71 -7.61
C PHE A 160 12.41 -6.93 -6.14
N TYR A 161 11.45 -6.86 -5.23
CA TYR A 161 11.68 -7.05 -3.80
C TYR A 161 11.72 -8.53 -3.39
N LEU A 162 11.29 -9.43 -4.25
CA LEU A 162 11.38 -10.88 -4.05
C LEU A 162 12.67 -11.41 -4.69
N THR A 163 13.81 -10.96 -4.19
CA THR A 163 15.13 -11.19 -4.80
C THR A 163 15.52 -12.66 -4.89
N ASP A 164 15.01 -13.51 -4.02
CA ASP A 164 15.33 -14.95 -3.98
C ASP A 164 14.28 -15.81 -4.72
N ALA A 165 13.24 -15.20 -5.28
CA ALA A 165 12.22 -15.92 -6.01
C ALA A 165 12.67 -16.18 -7.46
N THR A 166 12.47 -17.41 -7.93
CA THR A 166 12.64 -17.75 -9.35
C THR A 166 11.54 -17.09 -10.19
N ASP A 167 11.78 -16.90 -11.47
CA ASP A 167 10.76 -16.39 -12.40
C ASP A 167 9.47 -17.22 -12.35
N GLY A 168 9.58 -18.53 -12.22
CA GLY A 168 8.45 -19.43 -12.01
C GLY A 168 7.68 -19.09 -10.73
N GLY A 169 8.39 -18.93 -9.61
CA GLY A 169 7.78 -18.58 -8.32
C GLY A 169 7.06 -17.22 -8.35
N ILE A 170 7.64 -16.22 -9.03
CA ILE A 170 7.02 -14.91 -9.22
C ILE A 170 5.72 -15.02 -10.01
N ARG A 171 5.71 -15.85 -11.04
CA ARG A 171 4.54 -16.08 -11.88
C ARG A 171 3.44 -16.80 -11.12
N ASP A 172 3.79 -17.84 -10.37
CA ASP A 172 2.82 -18.60 -9.57
C ASP A 172 2.21 -17.72 -8.46
N LEU A 173 3.01 -16.88 -7.81
CA LEU A 173 2.52 -15.87 -6.87
C LEU A 173 1.54 -14.91 -7.54
N SER A 174 1.92 -14.34 -8.69
CA SER A 174 1.08 -13.39 -9.43
C SER A 174 -0.23 -14.04 -9.88
N ARG A 175 -0.17 -15.25 -10.40
CA ARG A 175 -1.35 -16.04 -10.80
C ARG A 175 -2.28 -16.29 -9.63
N THR A 176 -1.73 -16.71 -8.49
CA THR A 176 -2.51 -16.97 -7.27
C THR A 176 -3.17 -15.70 -6.77
N ALA A 177 -2.43 -14.60 -6.68
CA ALA A 177 -2.95 -13.34 -6.20
C ALA A 177 -4.04 -12.76 -7.12
N LEU A 178 -3.87 -12.82 -8.45
CA LEU A 178 -4.89 -12.41 -9.41
C LEU A 178 -6.16 -13.24 -9.30
N LYS A 179 -6.03 -14.57 -9.16
CA LYS A 179 -7.18 -15.45 -8.99
C LYS A 179 -7.93 -15.18 -7.69
N ASN A 180 -7.20 -15.02 -6.58
CA ASN A 180 -7.80 -14.69 -5.29
C ASN A 180 -8.55 -13.36 -5.35
N ALA A 181 -7.93 -12.32 -5.92
CA ALA A 181 -8.58 -11.03 -6.11
C ALA A 181 -9.84 -11.15 -6.99
N TYR A 182 -9.77 -11.91 -8.08
CA TYR A 182 -10.92 -12.18 -8.94
C TYR A 182 -12.06 -12.87 -8.19
N ASP A 183 -11.77 -13.92 -7.44
CA ASP A 183 -12.77 -14.69 -6.72
C ASP A 183 -13.45 -13.84 -5.63
N ILE A 184 -12.67 -13.06 -4.88
CA ILE A 184 -13.19 -12.12 -3.87
C ILE A 184 -14.12 -11.09 -4.51
N LEU A 185 -13.68 -10.45 -5.59
CA LEU A 185 -14.49 -9.43 -6.26
C LEU A 185 -15.75 -10.02 -6.90
N ARG A 186 -15.68 -11.22 -7.46
CA ARG A 186 -16.88 -11.90 -7.95
C ARG A 186 -17.91 -12.19 -6.86
N VAL A 187 -17.45 -12.54 -5.66
CA VAL A 187 -18.36 -12.70 -4.51
C VAL A 187 -18.98 -11.36 -4.14
N LEU A 188 -18.18 -10.31 -4.00
CA LEU A 188 -18.65 -8.97 -3.67
C LEU A 188 -19.65 -8.43 -4.70
N GLU A 189 -19.35 -8.57 -5.99
CA GLU A 189 -20.22 -8.15 -7.09
C GLU A 189 -21.57 -8.88 -7.05
N ARG A 190 -21.54 -10.18 -6.81
CA ARG A 190 -22.76 -11.00 -6.71
C ARG A 190 -23.60 -10.63 -5.49
N GLU A 191 -23.00 -10.52 -4.31
CA GLU A 191 -23.74 -10.19 -3.10
C GLU A 191 -24.29 -8.75 -3.15
N HIS A 192 -23.53 -7.81 -3.70
CA HIS A 192 -24.00 -6.44 -3.92
C HIS A 192 -25.21 -6.41 -4.91
N GLN A 193 -25.12 -7.15 -6.02
CA GLN A 193 -26.25 -7.26 -6.97
C GLN A 193 -27.48 -7.87 -6.31
N LYS A 194 -27.30 -8.88 -5.47
CA LYS A 194 -28.39 -9.55 -4.75
C LYS A 194 -29.05 -8.61 -3.72
N GLU A 195 -28.26 -7.87 -2.97
CA GLU A 195 -28.74 -7.00 -1.89
C GLU A 195 -29.39 -5.72 -2.43
N PHE A 196 -28.75 -5.08 -3.39
CA PHE A 196 -29.14 -3.75 -3.87
C PHE A 196 -29.80 -3.74 -5.26
N ASN A 197 -29.87 -4.89 -5.93
CA ASN A 197 -30.32 -5.05 -7.32
C ASN A 197 -29.60 -4.10 -8.31
N ILE A 198 -28.35 -3.78 -8.02
CA ILE A 198 -27.51 -2.85 -8.80
C ILE A 198 -26.12 -3.48 -8.95
N ALA A 199 -25.53 -3.38 -10.15
CA ALA A 199 -24.16 -3.86 -10.39
C ALA A 199 -23.14 -3.09 -9.58
N LEU A 200 -22.18 -3.81 -8.97
CA LEU A 200 -21.01 -3.22 -8.34
C LEU A 200 -19.98 -2.90 -9.44
N THR A 201 -19.83 -1.63 -9.74
CA THR A 201 -18.88 -1.13 -10.75
C THR A 201 -17.68 -0.47 -10.07
N LEU A 202 -16.60 -0.22 -10.80
CA LEU A 202 -15.44 0.51 -10.28
C LEU A 202 -15.83 1.88 -9.68
N GLY A 203 -16.74 2.61 -10.32
CA GLY A 203 -17.22 3.89 -9.81
C GLY A 203 -18.04 3.78 -8.52
N ARG A 204 -18.63 2.60 -8.24
CA ARG A 204 -19.38 2.33 -7.00
C ARG A 204 -18.51 1.77 -5.88
N LEU A 205 -17.38 1.16 -6.19
CA LEU A 205 -16.42 0.75 -5.19
C LEU A 205 -15.82 1.95 -4.44
N GLY A 206 -15.97 3.14 -4.99
CA GLY A 206 -15.66 4.40 -4.34
C GLY A 206 -14.19 4.52 -3.91
N GLU A 207 -13.97 5.23 -2.81
CA GLU A 207 -12.64 5.52 -2.26
C GLU A 207 -11.95 4.30 -1.61
N ALA A 208 -12.68 3.23 -1.38
CA ALA A 208 -12.17 2.01 -0.73
C ALA A 208 -11.30 1.16 -1.66
N LEU A 209 -11.39 1.37 -2.97
CA LEU A 209 -10.66 0.59 -3.95
C LEU A 209 -9.80 1.47 -4.82
N VAL A 210 -8.56 1.05 -4.91
CA VAL A 210 -7.51 1.73 -5.65
C VAL A 210 -7.28 0.96 -6.94
N ALA A 211 -7.47 1.61 -8.10
CA ALA A 211 -7.19 0.99 -9.37
C ALA A 211 -5.70 0.65 -9.48
N PRO A 212 -5.31 -0.59 -9.80
CA PRO A 212 -3.90 -0.93 -9.94
C PRO A 212 -3.27 -0.17 -11.09
N ARG A 213 -1.95 0.02 -11.01
CA ARG A 213 -1.18 0.59 -12.12
C ARG A 213 -1.44 -0.26 -13.37
N VAL A 214 -1.74 0.42 -14.46
CA VAL A 214 -1.85 -0.25 -15.76
C VAL A 214 -0.48 -0.84 -16.13
N PRO A 215 -0.42 -2.10 -16.58
CA PRO A 215 0.81 -2.70 -17.06
C PRO A 215 1.48 -1.80 -18.10
N ASP A 216 2.79 -1.60 -17.95
CA ASP A 216 3.61 -0.71 -18.78
C ASP A 216 3.78 -1.31 -20.20
N ARG A 217 2.74 -1.25 -21.02
CA ARG A 217 2.74 -1.75 -22.40
C ARG A 217 2.41 -0.68 -23.42
N GLY A 218 2.72 0.58 -23.08
CA GLY A 218 2.58 1.71 -24.02
C GLY A 218 1.14 2.13 -24.37
N GLU A 219 0.15 1.42 -23.91
CA GLU A 219 -1.25 1.75 -24.13
C GLU A 219 -1.83 2.43 -22.88
N ARG A 220 -2.42 3.60 -23.08
CA ARG A 220 -3.14 4.35 -22.07
C ARG A 220 -4.50 3.69 -21.81
N MET A 221 -4.51 2.52 -21.19
CA MET A 221 -5.76 1.95 -20.73
C MET A 221 -6.31 2.80 -19.59
N LYS A 222 -7.39 3.47 -19.86
CA LYS A 222 -8.20 4.11 -18.82
C LYS A 222 -9.15 3.06 -18.28
N TYR A 223 -9.18 2.94 -16.94
CA TYR A 223 -10.21 2.14 -16.30
C TYR A 223 -11.57 2.82 -16.50
N ASP A 224 -12.53 2.07 -17.04
CA ASP A 224 -13.91 2.54 -17.17
C ASP A 224 -14.64 2.37 -15.83
N PRO A 225 -15.10 3.45 -15.19
CA PRO A 225 -15.78 3.39 -13.90
C PRO A 225 -17.14 2.66 -13.97
N THR A 226 -17.68 2.43 -15.15
CA THR A 226 -18.96 1.72 -15.34
C THR A 226 -18.81 0.21 -15.39
N LEU A 227 -17.57 -0.29 -15.50
CA LEU A 227 -17.30 -1.72 -15.55
C LEU A 227 -16.97 -2.30 -14.17
N ALA A 228 -17.18 -3.59 -14.03
CA ALA A 228 -16.83 -4.35 -12.84
C ALA A 228 -15.31 -4.64 -12.78
N ALA A 229 -14.72 -4.60 -11.58
CA ALA A 229 -13.29 -4.87 -11.38
C ALA A 229 -12.89 -6.28 -11.82
N SER A 230 -13.78 -7.27 -11.64
CA SER A 230 -13.54 -8.65 -12.06
C SER A 230 -13.30 -8.83 -13.56
N LEU A 231 -13.82 -7.93 -14.41
CA LEU A 231 -13.57 -7.97 -15.85
C LEU A 231 -12.09 -7.66 -16.15
N TYR A 232 -11.52 -6.66 -15.49
CA TYR A 232 -10.11 -6.33 -15.64
C TYR A 232 -9.20 -7.44 -15.13
N LEU A 233 -9.53 -8.04 -13.98
CA LEU A 233 -8.76 -9.18 -13.46
C LEU A 233 -8.80 -10.41 -14.38
N LYS A 234 -9.93 -10.65 -15.03
CA LYS A 234 -10.04 -11.72 -16.03
C LYS A 234 -9.08 -11.49 -17.20
N ASP A 235 -9.00 -10.24 -17.68
CA ASP A 235 -8.08 -9.88 -18.75
C ASP A 235 -6.62 -9.98 -18.30
N ASP A 236 -6.29 -9.55 -17.07
CA ASP A 236 -4.93 -9.64 -16.53
C ASP A 236 -4.47 -11.08 -16.37
N ILE A 237 -5.35 -11.99 -15.91
CA ILE A 237 -5.06 -13.42 -15.85
C ILE A 237 -4.77 -13.95 -17.26
N ALA A 238 -5.58 -13.58 -18.25
CA ALA A 238 -5.36 -14.00 -19.63
C ALA A 238 -4.06 -13.44 -20.22
N GLN A 239 -3.69 -12.20 -19.86
CA GLN A 239 -2.43 -11.60 -20.26
C GLN A 239 -1.23 -12.31 -19.63
N LEU A 240 -1.29 -12.62 -18.34
CA LEU A 240 -0.26 -13.37 -17.64
C LEU A 240 -0.05 -14.74 -18.32
N GLU A 241 -1.10 -15.44 -18.68
CA GLU A 241 -1.01 -16.72 -19.39
C GLU A 241 -0.42 -16.61 -20.80
N ARG A 242 -0.65 -15.50 -21.52
CA ARG A 242 0.00 -15.24 -22.82
C ARG A 242 1.49 -14.99 -22.70
N ILE A 243 1.94 -14.32 -21.65
CA ILE A 243 3.37 -14.12 -21.37
C ILE A 243 4.05 -15.48 -21.18
N TYR A 244 3.41 -16.38 -20.45
CA TYR A 244 3.92 -17.74 -20.26
C TYR A 244 4.11 -18.52 -21.56
N ARG A 245 3.13 -18.47 -22.46
CA ARG A 245 3.21 -19.21 -23.73
C ARG A 245 4.33 -18.71 -24.65
N LYS A 246 4.55 -17.40 -24.70
CA LYS A 246 5.60 -16.83 -25.55
C LYS A 246 7.03 -17.14 -25.08
N GLU A 247 7.22 -17.28 -23.79
CA GLU A 247 8.53 -17.64 -23.25
C GLU A 247 8.79 -19.15 -23.34
N GLY A 248 7.78 -19.99 -23.15
CA GLY A 248 7.86 -21.43 -23.39
C GLY A 248 8.23 -21.77 -24.85
N GLN A 249 7.74 -21.02 -25.83
CA GLN A 249 8.13 -21.17 -27.22
C GLN A 249 9.58 -20.78 -27.50
N ARG A 250 10.11 -19.74 -26.85
CA ARG A 250 11.53 -19.35 -27.01
C ARG A 250 12.54 -20.38 -26.49
N TYR A 251 12.14 -21.26 -25.58
CA TYR A 251 13.00 -22.35 -25.07
C TYR A 251 13.01 -23.59 -25.95
N TYR A 252 12.05 -23.73 -26.89
CA TYR A 252 11.99 -24.85 -27.81
C TYR A 252 12.55 -24.51 -29.21
N ASP A 253 12.84 -23.22 -29.47
CA ASP A 253 13.43 -22.75 -30.75
C ASP A 253 14.93 -22.47 -30.61
N LEU A 254 15.61 -22.93 -29.57
CA LEU A 254 17.05 -22.98 -29.33
C LEU A 254 17.54 -24.42 -29.25
#